data_863a271c5e81beb0255206382c470988
#
_entry.id   863a271c5e81beb0255206382c470988
#
_cell.length_a   1.000
_cell.length_b   1.000
_cell.length_c   1.000
_cell.angle_alpha   90.00
_cell.angle_beta   90.00
_cell.angle_gamma   90.00
#
_symmetry.space_group_name_H-M   'P 1'
#
loop_
_entity.id
_entity.type
_entity.pdbx_description
1 polymer ?
#
loop_
_entity_poly.entity_id
_entity_poly.type
_entity_poly.pdbx_seq_one_letter_code
_entity_poly.pdbx_strand_id
1 'polypeptide(L)'
;MCSAGENIMNKIFKNVAIGLTGASLIMTAASAEEWRFNNFLPETRPESAQLEQFVTEVNAALGGETSLKLYSGGSLGLPNTDTLRFLPKGAVEMSLMWANYLGRDAPALSSVVVQGTIGSIAEFEKAIPTVRDIYEEEFAEWDVASVGYVAIPMLSVSVFCREEPVRTIADLKTKKLRVWARDQVEAFTSLGVAAQIIPQEEMYVAMKTGVVDCALYPALYAHTVSLQEVSKYASFLYPMASGPYVIGVSADRWEKTDDTVKAAISEAAEDLWVRTNQYEADYQRELDARDKLVEQGIVWGEDFSDEDRQMFVSSVTEIWAELAEEAGGNAPAYRERVLEALGR
;
A
#
# COMPACT_ATOMS: atom_id res chain seq x y z
N MET A 1 32.77 -53.62 68.16
CA MET A 1 31.85 -53.73 69.36
C MET A 1 30.47 -53.53 68.76
N CYS A 2 29.80 -54.60 68.67
CA CYS A 2 28.54 -55.04 69.30
C CYS A 2 27.35 -54.21 68.80
N SER A 3 26.30 -54.73 68.33
CA SER A 3 25.61 -56.02 68.19
C SER A 3 24.20 -55.64 67.75
N ALA A 4 23.65 -56.22 66.76
CA ALA A 4 22.68 -57.33 66.82
C ALA A 4 21.25 -56.91 67.23
N GLY A 5 20.30 -57.36 66.47
CA GLY A 5 19.00 -57.89 66.86
C GLY A 5 17.92 -57.49 65.90
N GLU A 6 17.56 -58.26 64.89
CA GLU A 6 16.53 -59.32 64.89
C GLU A 6 15.22 -58.86 65.57
N ASN A 7 14.04 -59.02 65.12
CA ASN A 7 13.36 -60.04 64.33
C ASN A 7 11.86 -59.68 64.13
N ILE A 8 11.31 -60.18 63.09
CA ILE A 8 10.09 -60.99 62.92
C ILE A 8 8.70 -60.31 62.88
N MET A 9 8.06 -60.63 61.81
CA MET A 9 6.75 -61.27 61.59
C MET A 9 5.62 -60.43 60.99
N ASN A 10 5.41 -60.82 59.76
CA ASN A 10 4.11 -61.07 59.13
C ASN A 10 2.84 -60.42 59.68
N LYS A 11 2.15 -59.69 58.77
CA LYS A 11 0.75 -60.04 58.49
C LYS A 11 0.31 -59.46 57.14
N ILE A 12 -0.20 -60.33 56.34
CA ILE A 12 -0.92 -60.21 55.10
C ILE A 12 -2.09 -59.24 55.22
N PHE A 13 -2.16 -58.20 54.42
CA PHE A 13 -3.43 -57.60 53.99
C PHE A 13 -3.43 -57.38 52.49
N LYS A 14 -4.27 -58.18 51.85
CA LYS A 14 -4.72 -57.92 50.48
C LYS A 14 -5.48 -56.60 50.46
N ASN A 15 -5.01 -55.66 49.71
CA ASN A 15 -5.85 -54.55 49.26
C ASN A 15 -5.75 -54.43 47.75
N VAL A 16 -6.90 -54.58 47.13
CA VAL A 16 -7.24 -54.36 45.73
C VAL A 16 -6.96 -52.89 45.41
N ALA A 17 -5.95 -52.64 44.61
CA ALA A 17 -5.74 -51.33 44.00
C ALA A 17 -6.60 -51.23 42.74
N ILE A 18 -7.71 -50.51 42.84
CA ILE A 18 -8.49 -50.05 41.68
C ILE A 18 -7.64 -48.98 40.97
N GLY A 19 -7.06 -49.36 39.83
CA GLY A 19 -6.35 -48.43 38.95
C GLY A 19 -7.34 -47.49 38.29
N LEU A 20 -7.47 -46.27 38.78
CA LEU A 20 -8.00 -45.13 38.03
C LEU A 20 -6.90 -44.70 37.03
N THR A 21 -6.96 -45.23 35.83
CA THR A 21 -6.26 -44.62 34.67
C THR A 21 -6.96 -43.31 34.33
N GLY A 22 -6.50 -42.23 34.97
CA GLY A 22 -6.83 -40.87 34.53
C GLY A 22 -6.26 -40.63 33.14
N ALA A 23 -7.06 -40.69 32.10
CA ALA A 23 -6.73 -40.20 30.81
C ALA A 23 -6.59 -38.66 30.93
N SER A 24 -5.36 -38.18 31.15
CA SER A 24 -5.04 -36.76 30.98
C SER A 24 -5.22 -36.45 29.50
N LEU A 25 -6.34 -35.84 29.13
CA LEU A 25 -6.51 -35.12 27.91
C LEU A 25 -5.47 -33.98 27.93
N ILE A 26 -4.33 -34.21 27.31
CA ILE A 26 -3.42 -33.14 26.94
C ILE A 26 -4.18 -32.33 25.88
N MET A 27 -4.92 -31.29 26.28
CA MET A 27 -5.32 -30.22 25.42
C MET A 27 -4.01 -29.54 24.99
N THR A 28 -3.48 -29.93 23.84
CA THR A 28 -2.55 -29.08 23.12
C THR A 28 -3.30 -27.78 22.84
N ALA A 29 -3.01 -26.74 23.61
CA ALA A 29 -3.41 -25.40 23.22
C ALA A 29 -2.81 -25.20 21.83
N ALA A 30 -3.65 -25.21 20.80
CA ALA A 30 -3.25 -24.77 19.48
C ALA A 30 -2.75 -23.34 19.70
N SER A 31 -1.46 -23.11 19.46
CA SER A 31 -0.93 -21.74 19.45
C SER A 31 -1.67 -21.02 18.34
N ALA A 32 -2.37 -19.93 18.70
CA ALA A 32 -3.01 -19.09 17.72
C ALA A 32 -1.97 -18.69 16.65
N GLU A 33 -2.30 -18.90 15.39
CA GLU A 33 -1.43 -18.49 14.29
C GLU A 33 -1.54 -16.97 14.14
N GLU A 34 -0.43 -16.24 14.30
CA GLU A 34 -0.37 -14.81 14.04
C GLU A 34 0.00 -14.57 12.57
N TRP A 35 -0.88 -13.91 11.83
CA TRP A 35 -0.59 -13.41 10.49
C TRP A 35 -0.01 -12.00 10.59
N ARG A 36 1.23 -11.84 10.18
CA ARG A 36 1.89 -10.51 10.08
C ARG A 36 1.42 -9.84 8.81
N PHE A 37 0.84 -8.66 8.96
CA PHE A 37 0.41 -7.84 7.85
C PHE A 37 1.40 -6.69 7.64
N ASN A 38 2.21 -6.76 6.59
CA ASN A 38 3.18 -5.75 6.22
C ASN A 38 2.49 -4.55 5.58
N ASN A 39 2.61 -3.38 6.19
CA ASN A 39 2.11 -2.11 5.68
C ASN A 39 3.28 -1.12 5.54
N PHE A 40 3.57 -0.72 4.30
CA PHE A 40 4.66 0.24 4.03
C PHE A 40 4.27 1.69 4.36
N LEU A 41 2.97 2.00 4.49
CA LEU A 41 2.50 3.33 4.80
C LEU A 41 2.80 3.68 6.27
N PRO A 42 3.22 4.93 6.56
CA PRO A 42 3.36 5.40 7.93
C PRO A 42 2.06 5.24 8.73
N GLU A 43 2.17 5.07 10.06
CA GLU A 43 1.00 5.01 10.96
C GLU A 43 0.13 6.26 10.88
N THR A 44 0.73 7.40 10.55
CA THR A 44 0.04 8.69 10.40
C THR A 44 -0.85 8.80 9.16
N ARG A 45 -0.79 7.82 8.24
CA ARG A 45 -1.63 7.80 7.04
C ARG A 45 -3.06 7.43 7.38
N PRO A 46 -4.06 8.11 6.78
CA PRO A 46 -5.47 7.72 6.95
C PRO A 46 -5.74 6.26 6.60
N GLU A 47 -5.11 5.75 5.56
CA GLU A 47 -5.25 4.35 5.13
C GLU A 47 -4.71 3.38 6.18
N SER A 48 -3.66 3.73 6.92
CA SER A 48 -3.15 2.88 8.00
C SER A 48 -4.17 2.73 9.14
N ALA A 49 -4.89 3.80 9.49
CA ALA A 49 -5.98 3.73 10.47
C ALA A 49 -7.14 2.84 9.97
N GLN A 50 -7.45 2.85 8.67
CA GLN A 50 -8.46 1.96 8.08
C GLN A 50 -8.00 0.49 8.08
N LEU A 51 -6.70 0.24 7.88
CA LEU A 51 -6.13 -1.11 7.98
C LEU A 51 -6.11 -1.63 9.43
N GLU A 52 -5.87 -0.78 10.43
CA GLU A 52 -6.01 -1.16 11.85
C GLU A 52 -7.46 -1.56 12.19
N GLN A 53 -8.43 -0.83 11.64
CA GLN A 53 -9.83 -1.18 11.80
C GLN A 53 -10.15 -2.53 11.13
N PHE A 54 -9.68 -2.74 9.89
CA PHE A 54 -9.80 -4.03 9.18
C PHE A 54 -9.24 -5.19 10.01
N VAL A 55 -8.02 -5.04 10.55
CA VAL A 55 -7.39 -6.06 11.41
C VAL A 55 -8.23 -6.33 12.66
N THR A 56 -8.80 -5.29 13.26
CA THR A 56 -9.68 -5.41 14.43
C THR A 56 -10.96 -6.20 14.11
N GLU A 57 -11.58 -5.93 12.97
CA GLU A 57 -12.80 -6.60 12.49
C GLU A 57 -12.54 -8.08 12.20
N VAL A 58 -11.45 -8.40 11.48
CA VAL A 58 -11.05 -9.79 11.21
C VAL A 58 -10.79 -10.54 12.51
N ASN A 59 -10.02 -9.95 13.44
CA ASN A 59 -9.70 -10.59 14.72
C ASN A 59 -10.95 -10.83 15.57
N ALA A 60 -11.91 -9.91 15.55
CA ALA A 60 -13.18 -10.07 16.26
C ALA A 60 -14.02 -11.24 15.67
N ALA A 61 -14.01 -11.41 14.34
CA ALA A 61 -14.72 -12.50 13.67
C ALA A 61 -14.08 -13.88 13.95
N LEU A 62 -12.74 -13.94 14.05
CA LEU A 62 -12.01 -15.21 14.19
C LEU A 62 -11.98 -15.78 15.62
N GLY A 63 -12.29 -15.01 16.65
CA GLY A 63 -12.39 -15.50 18.02
C GLY A 63 -11.10 -16.06 18.65
N GLY A 64 -9.93 -15.86 17.98
CA GLY A 64 -8.60 -16.11 18.58
C GLY A 64 -7.85 -17.38 18.12
N GLU A 65 -8.36 -18.18 17.21
CA GLU A 65 -7.61 -19.32 16.61
C GLU A 65 -6.54 -18.84 15.65
N THR A 66 -6.85 -17.82 14.85
CA THR A 66 -5.95 -17.07 14.00
C THR A 66 -6.07 -15.59 14.34
N SER A 67 -4.99 -14.85 14.28
CA SER A 67 -5.00 -13.41 14.51
C SER A 67 -4.18 -12.69 13.46
N LEU A 68 -4.64 -11.49 13.05
CA LEU A 68 -3.86 -10.58 12.22
C LEU A 68 -3.19 -9.53 13.09
N LYS A 69 -1.98 -9.13 12.71
CA LYS A 69 -1.28 -8.00 13.31
C LYS A 69 -0.64 -7.12 12.26
N LEU A 70 -1.04 -5.84 12.25
CA LEU A 70 -0.51 -4.84 11.34
C LEU A 70 0.87 -4.36 11.78
N TYR A 71 1.78 -4.21 10.82
CA TYR A 71 3.12 -3.70 10.97
C TYR A 71 3.31 -2.54 9.99
N SER A 72 3.10 -1.32 10.46
CA SER A 72 3.11 -0.10 9.64
C SER A 72 4.49 0.53 9.53
N GLY A 73 4.65 1.46 8.55
CA GLY A 73 5.86 2.25 8.35
C GLY A 73 7.07 1.45 7.90
N GLY A 74 6.87 0.28 7.28
CA GLY A 74 7.98 -0.59 6.87
C GLY A 74 8.73 -1.23 8.05
N SER A 75 8.11 -1.34 9.23
CA SER A 75 8.74 -1.81 10.48
C SER A 75 9.26 -3.25 10.41
N LEU A 76 8.79 -4.05 9.45
CA LEU A 76 9.32 -5.39 9.18
C LEU A 76 10.60 -5.38 8.33
N GLY A 77 11.04 -4.23 7.82
CA GLY A 77 12.19 -4.13 6.93
C GLY A 77 11.97 -4.79 5.56
N LEU A 78 10.70 -4.95 5.14
CA LEU A 78 10.28 -5.53 3.88
C LEU A 78 9.76 -4.43 2.95
N PRO A 79 10.58 -3.92 2.00
CA PRO A 79 10.21 -2.81 1.15
C PRO A 79 9.11 -3.20 0.17
N ASN A 80 8.19 -2.28 -0.10
CA ASN A 80 7.06 -2.52 -1.01
C ASN A 80 7.53 -2.91 -2.43
N THR A 81 8.64 -2.34 -2.90
CA THR A 81 9.24 -2.65 -4.21
C THR A 81 9.68 -4.11 -4.39
N ASP A 82 9.81 -4.87 -3.31
CA ASP A 82 10.24 -6.28 -3.31
C ASP A 82 9.11 -7.25 -2.97
N THR A 83 7.86 -6.77 -2.84
CA THR A 83 6.73 -7.57 -2.33
C THR A 83 6.50 -8.83 -3.16
N LEU A 84 6.56 -8.75 -4.49
CA LEU A 84 6.42 -9.90 -5.38
C LEU A 84 7.53 -10.96 -5.22
N ARG A 85 8.62 -10.62 -4.56
CA ARG A 85 9.75 -11.53 -4.30
C ARG A 85 9.66 -12.23 -2.96
N PHE A 86 9.09 -11.56 -1.94
CA PHE A 86 9.05 -12.11 -0.58
C PHE A 86 7.69 -12.69 -0.19
N LEU A 87 6.58 -12.13 -0.66
CA LEU A 87 5.24 -12.57 -0.28
C LEU A 87 4.92 -13.99 -0.75
N PRO A 88 5.16 -14.39 -2.03
CA PRO A 88 4.95 -15.77 -2.47
C PRO A 88 5.81 -16.79 -1.72
N LYS A 89 6.95 -16.35 -1.18
CA LYS A 89 7.87 -17.21 -0.39
C LYS A 89 7.49 -17.30 1.09
N GLY A 90 6.41 -16.63 1.52
CA GLY A 90 5.92 -16.67 2.89
C GLY A 90 6.80 -15.94 3.90
N ALA A 91 7.56 -14.90 3.49
CA ALA A 91 8.32 -14.10 4.44
C ALA A 91 7.40 -13.32 5.41
N VAL A 92 6.21 -13.00 4.96
CA VAL A 92 5.08 -12.54 5.76
C VAL A 92 3.79 -13.17 5.23
N GLU A 93 2.74 -13.16 6.03
CA GLU A 93 1.47 -13.80 5.69
C GLU A 93 0.62 -12.93 4.77
N MET A 94 0.67 -11.61 4.98
CA MET A 94 -0.12 -10.60 4.26
C MET A 94 0.71 -9.34 4.00
N SER A 95 0.49 -8.65 2.87
CA SER A 95 1.15 -7.38 2.57
C SER A 95 0.23 -6.42 1.84
N LEU A 96 0.30 -5.14 2.21
CA LEU A 96 -0.25 -4.05 1.40
C LEU A 96 0.71 -3.79 0.24
N MET A 97 0.18 -3.67 -0.98
CA MET A 97 0.96 -3.47 -2.20
C MET A 97 0.42 -2.28 -2.98
N TRP A 98 1.32 -1.54 -3.61
CA TRP A 98 0.96 -0.53 -4.58
C TRP A 98 1.59 -0.83 -5.94
N ALA A 99 0.76 -1.05 -6.94
CA ALA A 99 1.18 -1.48 -8.28
C ALA A 99 2.28 -0.58 -8.89
N ASN A 100 2.20 0.74 -8.66
CA ASN A 100 3.19 1.69 -9.16
C ASN A 100 4.61 1.48 -8.59
N TYR A 101 4.76 0.81 -7.44
CA TYR A 101 6.08 0.47 -6.89
C TYR A 101 6.65 -0.85 -7.43
N LEU A 102 5.84 -1.62 -8.14
CA LEU A 102 6.21 -2.97 -8.60
C LEU A 102 6.77 -2.99 -10.03
N GLY A 103 6.89 -1.82 -10.68
CA GLY A 103 7.24 -1.71 -12.10
C GLY A 103 8.60 -2.29 -12.49
N ARG A 104 9.53 -2.51 -11.53
CA ARG A 104 10.79 -3.21 -11.80
C ARG A 104 10.58 -4.69 -12.10
N ASP A 105 9.67 -5.34 -11.38
CA ASP A 105 9.43 -6.78 -11.46
C ASP A 105 8.20 -7.07 -12.32
N ALA A 106 7.13 -6.27 -12.18
CA ALA A 106 5.88 -6.40 -12.91
C ALA A 106 5.51 -5.08 -13.60
N PRO A 107 6.18 -4.73 -14.70
CA PRO A 107 5.91 -3.48 -15.42
C PRO A 107 4.47 -3.39 -15.94
N ALA A 108 3.82 -4.52 -16.24
CA ALA A 108 2.41 -4.57 -16.62
C ALA A 108 1.51 -3.98 -15.53
N LEU A 109 1.70 -4.35 -14.23
CA LEU A 109 0.95 -3.79 -13.11
C LEU A 109 1.10 -2.27 -12.99
N SER A 110 2.33 -1.76 -13.13
CA SER A 110 2.60 -0.33 -12.98
C SER A 110 2.07 0.52 -14.14
N SER A 111 1.78 -0.09 -15.29
CA SER A 111 1.27 0.58 -16.49
C SER A 111 -0.26 0.54 -16.61
N VAL A 112 -0.99 -0.13 -15.71
CA VAL A 112 -2.47 -0.22 -15.78
C VAL A 112 -3.11 1.15 -15.64
N VAL A 113 -2.68 1.96 -14.68
CA VAL A 113 -3.13 3.35 -14.49
C VAL A 113 -1.91 4.25 -14.45
N VAL A 114 -1.74 5.06 -15.45
CA VAL A 114 -0.71 6.09 -15.52
C VAL A 114 -1.28 7.42 -15.07
N GLN A 115 -0.56 8.09 -14.19
CA GLN A 115 -1.07 9.27 -13.51
C GLN A 115 -1.17 10.48 -14.42
N GLY A 116 -2.32 11.17 -14.36
CA GLY A 116 -2.64 12.28 -15.25
C GLY A 116 -3.50 11.89 -16.45
N THR A 117 -3.74 10.60 -16.70
CA THR A 117 -4.59 10.14 -17.82
C THR A 117 -6.08 10.14 -17.48
N ILE A 118 -6.42 10.11 -16.20
CA ILE A 118 -7.79 10.20 -15.67
C ILE A 118 -7.95 11.56 -15.00
N GLY A 119 -8.87 12.38 -15.52
CA GLY A 119 -9.01 13.78 -15.18
C GLY A 119 -10.15 14.13 -14.22
N SER A 120 -11.03 13.18 -13.88
CA SER A 120 -12.19 13.41 -13.02
C SER A 120 -12.57 12.21 -12.17
N ILE A 121 -13.26 12.47 -11.05
CA ILE A 121 -13.82 11.41 -10.19
C ILE A 121 -14.75 10.50 -10.98
N ALA A 122 -15.61 11.06 -11.82
CA ALA A 122 -16.55 10.27 -12.63
C ALA A 122 -15.87 9.33 -13.64
N GLU A 123 -14.73 9.73 -14.22
CA GLU A 123 -13.91 8.84 -15.06
C GLU A 123 -13.23 7.77 -14.20
N PHE A 124 -12.72 8.18 -13.03
CA PHE A 124 -12.04 7.28 -12.12
C PHE A 124 -12.97 6.17 -11.62
N GLU A 125 -14.18 6.51 -11.17
CA GLU A 125 -15.20 5.55 -10.75
C GLU A 125 -15.58 4.53 -11.84
N LYS A 126 -15.57 4.95 -13.10
CA LYS A 126 -15.81 4.03 -14.24
C LYS A 126 -14.65 3.07 -14.45
N ALA A 127 -13.41 3.51 -14.27
CA ALA A 127 -12.23 2.70 -14.53
C ALA A 127 -11.93 1.69 -13.42
N ILE A 128 -12.25 2.00 -12.16
CA ILE A 128 -11.86 1.21 -10.99
C ILE A 128 -12.27 -0.28 -11.05
N PRO A 129 -13.50 -0.66 -11.44
CA PRO A 129 -13.85 -2.08 -11.57
C PRO A 129 -12.89 -2.82 -12.52
N THR A 130 -12.66 -2.26 -13.72
CA THR A 130 -11.73 -2.84 -14.70
C THR A 130 -10.30 -2.90 -14.17
N VAL A 131 -9.84 -1.89 -13.44
CA VAL A 131 -8.50 -1.87 -12.83
C VAL A 131 -8.37 -2.98 -11.77
N ARG A 132 -9.39 -3.21 -10.95
CA ARG A 132 -9.39 -4.29 -9.97
C ARG A 132 -9.34 -5.67 -10.63
N ASP A 133 -10.15 -5.89 -11.67
CA ASP A 133 -10.13 -7.15 -12.43
C ASP A 133 -8.75 -7.41 -13.04
N ILE A 134 -8.12 -6.40 -13.62
CA ILE A 134 -6.76 -6.50 -14.17
C ILE A 134 -5.74 -6.81 -13.06
N TYR A 135 -5.88 -6.19 -11.89
CA TYR A 135 -4.98 -6.47 -10.76
C TYR A 135 -5.13 -7.90 -10.26
N GLU A 136 -6.35 -8.43 -10.17
CA GLU A 136 -6.58 -9.82 -9.80
C GLU A 136 -5.90 -10.79 -10.78
N GLU A 137 -6.07 -10.55 -12.09
CA GLU A 137 -5.44 -11.34 -13.16
C GLU A 137 -3.90 -11.28 -13.06
N GLU A 138 -3.33 -10.10 -13.02
CA GLU A 138 -1.88 -9.92 -13.09
C GLU A 138 -1.17 -10.32 -11.78
N PHE A 139 -1.75 -10.07 -10.61
CA PHE A 139 -1.18 -10.52 -9.34
C PHE A 139 -1.19 -12.05 -9.22
N ALA A 140 -2.17 -12.73 -9.83
CA ALA A 140 -2.22 -14.19 -9.88
C ALA A 140 -1.02 -14.78 -10.65
N GLU A 141 -0.55 -14.13 -11.72
CA GLU A 141 0.67 -14.54 -12.45
C GLU A 141 1.94 -14.48 -11.57
N TRP A 142 1.88 -13.75 -10.45
CA TRP A 142 2.94 -13.62 -9.46
C TRP A 142 2.72 -14.47 -8.20
N ASP A 143 1.87 -15.50 -8.27
CA ASP A 143 1.50 -16.34 -7.12
C ASP A 143 0.97 -15.54 -5.92
N VAL A 144 0.24 -14.44 -6.17
CA VAL A 144 -0.40 -13.59 -5.16
C VAL A 144 -1.90 -13.60 -5.35
N ALA A 145 -2.63 -13.93 -4.30
CA ALA A 145 -4.07 -13.76 -4.20
C ALA A 145 -4.39 -12.34 -3.71
N SER A 146 -5.18 -11.58 -4.46
CA SER A 146 -5.73 -10.29 -4.06
C SER A 146 -6.94 -10.52 -3.16
N VAL A 147 -6.79 -10.29 -1.86
CA VAL A 147 -7.84 -10.61 -0.86
C VAL A 147 -8.61 -9.37 -0.37
N GLY A 148 -8.23 -8.18 -0.84
CA GLY A 148 -8.90 -6.93 -0.52
C GLY A 148 -8.23 -5.73 -1.17
N TYR A 149 -8.91 -4.59 -1.09
CA TYR A 149 -8.47 -3.34 -1.69
C TYR A 149 -8.66 -2.17 -0.73
N VAL A 150 -7.74 -1.20 -0.80
CA VAL A 150 -7.88 0.10 -0.15
C VAL A 150 -7.92 1.16 -1.25
N ALA A 151 -9.00 1.91 -1.34
CA ALA A 151 -9.09 2.95 -2.35
C ALA A 151 -8.06 4.05 -2.09
N ILE A 152 -7.44 4.51 -3.17
CA ILE A 152 -6.62 5.72 -3.16
C ILE A 152 -7.49 6.84 -3.69
N PRO A 153 -7.71 7.93 -2.92
CA PRO A 153 -8.53 9.03 -3.37
C PRO A 153 -7.94 9.68 -4.63
N MET A 154 -8.81 10.31 -5.42
CA MET A 154 -8.34 11.23 -6.44
C MET A 154 -7.88 12.52 -5.77
N LEU A 155 -6.60 12.81 -5.88
CA LEU A 155 -5.93 13.91 -5.19
C LEU A 155 -5.40 14.96 -6.17
N SER A 156 -5.01 16.09 -5.63
CA SER A 156 -4.36 17.17 -6.37
C SER A 156 -2.85 17.10 -6.18
N VAL A 157 -2.13 16.60 -7.19
CA VAL A 157 -0.67 16.56 -7.13
C VAL A 157 -0.12 17.97 -7.24
N SER A 158 0.66 18.33 -6.24
CA SER A 158 1.33 19.62 -6.14
C SER A 158 2.85 19.45 -6.16
N VAL A 159 3.54 20.48 -6.63
CA VAL A 159 4.99 20.58 -6.61
C VAL A 159 5.39 21.32 -5.35
N PHE A 160 6.00 20.62 -4.39
CA PHE A 160 6.56 21.18 -3.17
C PHE A 160 8.03 21.50 -3.36
N CYS A 161 8.46 22.75 -3.18
CA CYS A 161 9.83 23.20 -3.40
C CYS A 161 10.45 23.80 -2.14
N ARG A 162 11.77 23.59 -1.98
CA ARG A 162 12.54 24.02 -0.79
C ARG A 162 12.76 25.52 -0.72
N GLU A 163 13.31 26.13 -1.77
CA GLU A 163 13.90 27.47 -1.69
C GLU A 163 13.21 28.50 -2.60
N GLU A 164 12.65 28.07 -3.71
CA GLU A 164 12.08 28.94 -4.74
C GLU A 164 10.73 28.43 -5.22
N PRO A 165 9.77 29.33 -5.51
CA PRO A 165 8.50 28.96 -6.09
C PRO A 165 8.70 28.42 -7.51
N VAL A 166 7.90 27.41 -7.86
CA VAL A 166 7.81 26.82 -9.20
C VAL A 166 6.34 26.90 -9.62
N ARG A 167 6.07 27.48 -10.80
CA ARG A 167 4.71 27.72 -11.30
C ARG A 167 4.52 27.29 -12.76
N THR A 168 5.61 26.91 -13.41
CA THR A 168 5.62 26.51 -14.82
C THR A 168 6.50 25.29 -15.02
N ILE A 169 6.26 24.56 -16.12
CA ILE A 169 7.18 23.49 -16.57
C ILE A 169 8.57 24.07 -16.86
N ALA A 170 8.66 25.31 -17.34
CA ALA A 170 9.93 25.97 -17.58
C ALA A 170 10.75 26.18 -16.28
N ASP A 171 10.10 26.55 -15.18
CA ASP A 171 10.76 26.66 -13.85
C ASP A 171 11.28 25.31 -13.40
N LEU A 172 10.51 24.22 -13.60
CA LEU A 172 10.90 22.86 -13.22
C LEU A 172 12.18 22.39 -13.95
N LYS A 173 12.44 22.85 -15.18
CA LYS A 173 13.66 22.49 -15.93
C LYS A 173 14.95 22.85 -15.21
N THR A 174 14.89 23.78 -14.28
CA THR A 174 16.07 24.24 -13.49
C THR A 174 16.22 23.48 -12.17
N LYS A 175 15.32 22.55 -11.85
CA LYS A 175 15.21 21.86 -10.57
C LYS A 175 15.43 20.36 -10.73
N LYS A 176 15.89 19.75 -9.64
CA LYS A 176 15.87 18.29 -9.47
C LYS A 176 14.55 17.92 -8.81
N LEU A 177 13.71 17.17 -9.52
CA LEU A 177 12.37 16.82 -9.10
C LEU A 177 12.31 15.39 -8.58
N ARG A 178 11.80 15.21 -7.35
CA ARG A 178 11.42 13.91 -6.85
C ARG A 178 10.05 13.51 -7.41
N VAL A 179 9.97 12.32 -7.94
CA VAL A 179 8.73 11.63 -8.33
C VAL A 179 8.68 10.26 -7.65
N TRP A 180 7.61 9.50 -7.82
CA TRP A 180 7.48 8.19 -7.17
C TRP A 180 7.35 7.02 -8.13
N ALA A 181 7.14 7.26 -9.43
CA ALA A 181 6.93 6.21 -10.42
C ALA A 181 7.65 6.51 -11.75
N ARG A 182 7.84 5.47 -12.54
CA ARG A 182 8.58 5.52 -13.82
C ARG A 182 7.88 6.39 -14.86
N ASP A 183 6.57 6.27 -14.98
CA ASP A 183 5.73 7.09 -15.87
C ASP A 183 6.00 8.59 -15.69
N GLN A 184 6.12 9.04 -14.45
CA GLN A 184 6.44 10.43 -14.14
C GLN A 184 7.88 10.81 -14.54
N VAL A 185 8.86 9.90 -14.32
CA VAL A 185 10.24 10.17 -14.78
C VAL A 185 10.26 10.40 -16.28
N GLU A 186 9.64 9.54 -17.04
CA GLU A 186 9.62 9.61 -18.49
C GLU A 186 8.86 10.84 -18.98
N ALA A 187 7.67 11.13 -18.41
CA ALA A 187 6.90 12.32 -18.73
C ALA A 187 7.68 13.62 -18.47
N PHE A 188 8.28 13.75 -17.30
CA PHE A 188 9.05 14.95 -16.98
C PHE A 188 10.34 15.05 -17.78
N THR A 189 11.00 13.93 -18.06
CA THR A 189 12.21 13.90 -18.89
C THR A 189 11.92 14.33 -20.32
N SER A 190 10.80 13.89 -20.92
CA SER A 190 10.38 14.33 -22.26
C SER A 190 10.11 15.83 -22.32
N LEU A 191 9.67 16.41 -21.21
CA LEU A 191 9.48 17.85 -21.05
C LEU A 191 10.78 18.60 -20.69
N GLY A 192 11.91 17.90 -20.56
CA GLY A 192 13.22 18.48 -20.24
C GLY A 192 13.44 18.76 -18.74
N VAL A 193 12.67 18.13 -17.85
CA VAL A 193 12.80 18.24 -16.39
C VAL A 193 13.62 17.07 -15.84
N ALA A 194 14.60 17.34 -14.99
CA ALA A 194 15.39 16.32 -14.30
C ALA A 194 14.58 15.70 -13.18
N ALA A 195 13.97 14.54 -13.43
CA ALA A 195 13.14 13.80 -12.46
C ALA A 195 13.82 12.49 -12.03
N GLN A 196 13.65 12.11 -10.78
CA GLN A 196 14.14 10.84 -10.24
C GLN A 196 13.17 10.21 -9.25
N ILE A 197 13.12 8.89 -9.24
CA ILE A 197 12.30 8.13 -8.29
C ILE A 197 13.00 8.14 -6.93
N ILE A 198 12.27 8.60 -5.90
CA ILE A 198 12.67 8.46 -4.50
C ILE A 198 11.43 7.94 -3.74
N PRO A 199 11.54 6.80 -3.04
CA PRO A 199 10.48 6.27 -2.20
C PRO A 199 10.00 7.30 -1.16
N GLN A 200 8.75 7.17 -0.74
CA GLN A 200 8.12 8.12 0.18
C GLN A 200 8.89 8.28 1.50
N GLU A 201 9.38 7.18 2.05
CA GLU A 201 10.12 7.12 3.31
C GLU A 201 11.48 7.83 3.25
N GLU A 202 12.04 8.00 2.05
CA GLU A 202 13.31 8.70 1.84
C GLU A 202 13.13 10.17 1.45
N MET A 203 11.92 10.58 1.08
CA MET A 203 11.62 11.89 0.50
C MET A 203 11.99 13.06 1.43
N TYR A 204 11.65 12.96 2.73
CA TYR A 204 11.99 13.99 3.71
C TYR A 204 13.50 14.26 3.75
N VAL A 205 14.31 13.20 3.84
CA VAL A 205 15.78 13.31 3.89
C VAL A 205 16.32 13.85 2.58
N ALA A 206 15.82 13.40 1.43
CA ALA A 206 16.23 13.86 0.11
C ALA A 206 15.95 15.37 -0.08
N MET A 207 14.79 15.84 0.35
CA MET A 207 14.43 17.26 0.37
C MET A 207 15.33 18.03 1.33
N LYS A 208 15.46 17.58 2.57
CA LYS A 208 16.25 18.26 3.61
C LYS A 208 17.72 18.44 3.22
N THR A 209 18.32 17.45 2.61
CA THR A 209 19.75 17.45 2.23
C THR A 209 20.02 18.09 0.87
N GLY A 210 18.99 18.41 0.07
CA GLY A 210 19.13 18.99 -1.27
C GLY A 210 19.54 17.98 -2.35
N VAL A 211 19.32 16.68 -2.11
CA VAL A 211 19.40 15.68 -3.18
C VAL A 211 18.40 16.04 -4.28
N VAL A 212 17.22 16.51 -3.88
CA VAL A 212 16.22 17.13 -4.78
C VAL A 212 15.85 18.52 -4.30
N ASP A 213 15.40 19.35 -5.24
CA ASP A 213 14.97 20.73 -4.98
C ASP A 213 13.46 20.80 -4.74
N CYS A 214 12.72 19.95 -5.44
CA CYS A 214 11.27 19.86 -5.38
C CYS A 214 10.81 18.40 -5.32
N ALA A 215 9.58 18.20 -4.82
CA ALA A 215 8.93 16.89 -4.80
C ALA A 215 7.48 17.02 -5.27
N LEU A 216 7.02 16.09 -6.09
CA LEU A 216 5.60 15.90 -6.33
C LEU A 216 4.99 15.21 -5.12
N TYR A 217 3.89 15.78 -4.59
CA TYR A 217 3.13 15.16 -3.52
C TYR A 217 1.74 15.77 -3.36
N PRO A 218 0.72 15.02 -2.92
CA PRO A 218 -0.58 15.59 -2.57
C PRO A 218 -0.54 16.32 -1.21
N ALA A 219 -1.32 17.40 -1.07
CA ALA A 219 -1.38 18.16 0.18
C ALA A 219 -1.93 17.33 1.35
N LEU A 220 -2.93 16.48 1.09
CA LEU A 220 -3.54 15.59 2.09
C LEU A 220 -2.49 14.73 2.83
N TYR A 221 -1.45 14.33 2.14
CA TYR A 221 -0.43 13.45 2.69
C TYR A 221 0.84 14.17 3.16
N ALA A 222 1.00 15.46 2.84
CA ALA A 222 2.23 16.20 3.11
C ALA A 222 2.63 16.19 4.60
N HIS A 223 1.65 16.30 5.50
CA HIS A 223 1.89 16.21 6.95
C HIS A 223 2.39 14.84 7.40
N THR A 224 1.93 13.77 6.76
CA THR A 224 2.27 12.40 7.17
C THR A 224 3.74 12.07 6.96
N VAL A 225 4.44 12.89 6.18
CA VAL A 225 5.86 12.78 5.87
C VAL A 225 6.64 14.05 6.22
N SER A 226 6.06 14.94 7.02
CA SER A 226 6.64 16.20 7.49
C SER A 226 7.19 17.11 6.37
N LEU A 227 6.53 17.10 5.21
CA LEU A 227 7.01 17.82 4.02
C LEU A 227 7.01 19.34 4.22
N GLN A 228 6.12 19.87 5.08
CA GLN A 228 6.07 21.28 5.47
C GLN A 228 7.33 21.77 6.22
N GLU A 229 8.13 20.87 6.79
CA GLU A 229 9.37 21.25 7.49
C GLU A 229 10.54 21.47 6.52
N VAL A 230 10.45 20.92 5.32
CA VAL A 230 11.53 20.92 4.32
C VAL A 230 11.16 21.59 3.00
N SER A 231 9.94 22.12 2.90
CA SER A 231 9.43 22.88 1.75
C SER A 231 8.96 24.26 2.19
N LYS A 232 9.13 25.27 1.35
CA LYS A 232 8.63 26.64 1.58
C LYS A 232 7.49 26.99 0.62
N TYR A 233 7.46 26.38 -0.54
CA TYR A 233 6.55 26.71 -1.64
C TYR A 233 5.81 25.49 -2.15
N ALA A 234 4.57 25.67 -2.55
CA ALA A 234 3.79 24.64 -3.24
C ALA A 234 2.91 25.25 -4.33
N SER A 235 2.64 24.48 -5.39
CA SER A 235 1.72 24.85 -6.49
C SER A 235 1.07 23.58 -7.04
N PHE A 236 -0.22 23.63 -7.35
CA PHE A 236 -0.94 22.51 -7.95
C PHE A 236 -0.55 22.32 -9.42
N LEU A 237 -0.31 21.07 -9.81
CA LEU A 237 0.06 20.71 -11.19
C LEU A 237 -1.03 19.91 -11.91
N TYR A 238 -1.44 18.75 -11.39
CA TYR A 238 -2.45 17.90 -12.05
C TYR A 238 -3.24 17.05 -11.05
N PRO A 239 -4.47 16.62 -11.44
CA PRO A 239 -5.22 15.67 -10.65
C PRO A 239 -4.59 14.27 -10.72
N MET A 240 -4.53 13.58 -9.59
CA MET A 240 -3.99 12.23 -9.47
C MET A 240 -5.11 11.22 -9.32
N ALA A 241 -5.23 10.32 -10.28
CA ALA A 241 -5.91 9.04 -10.12
C ALA A 241 -4.86 7.93 -10.04
N SER A 242 -5.10 6.94 -9.22
CA SER A 242 -4.22 5.77 -9.07
C SER A 242 -5.07 4.53 -8.84
N GLY A 243 -4.63 3.37 -9.36
CA GLY A 243 -5.22 2.11 -8.95
C GLY A 243 -5.13 1.92 -7.43
N PRO A 244 -6.05 1.17 -6.82
CA PRO A 244 -6.10 0.98 -5.38
C PRO A 244 -4.85 0.26 -4.85
N TYR A 245 -4.59 0.41 -3.55
CA TYR A 245 -3.70 -0.54 -2.88
C TYR A 245 -4.37 -1.90 -2.87
N VAL A 246 -3.56 -2.95 -2.97
CA VAL A 246 -3.99 -4.35 -2.93
C VAL A 246 -3.50 -4.98 -1.63
N ILE A 247 -4.40 -5.66 -0.93
CA ILE A 247 -4.05 -6.54 0.18
C ILE A 247 -3.81 -7.92 -0.43
N GLY A 248 -2.57 -8.38 -0.39
CA GLY A 248 -2.15 -9.65 -0.97
C GLY A 248 -1.73 -10.68 0.07
N VAL A 249 -1.99 -11.93 -0.27
CA VAL A 249 -1.53 -13.15 0.41
C VAL A 249 -0.89 -14.04 -0.64
N SER A 250 0.10 -14.88 -0.29
CA SER A 250 0.59 -15.84 -1.28
C SER A 250 -0.54 -16.79 -1.72
N ALA A 251 -0.62 -17.11 -3.02
CA ALA A 251 -1.69 -17.94 -3.56
C ALA A 251 -1.73 -19.33 -2.88
N ASP A 252 -0.56 -19.95 -2.64
CA ASP A 252 -0.45 -21.23 -1.93
C ASP A 252 -0.99 -21.18 -0.49
N ARG A 253 -0.69 -20.10 0.26
CA ARG A 253 -1.25 -19.91 1.60
C ARG A 253 -2.75 -19.68 1.53
N TRP A 254 -3.21 -18.82 0.62
CA TRP A 254 -4.63 -18.51 0.49
C TRP A 254 -5.45 -19.74 0.13
N GLU A 255 -4.97 -20.59 -0.77
CA GLU A 255 -5.64 -21.84 -1.12
C GLU A 255 -5.82 -22.75 0.10
N LYS A 256 -4.80 -22.87 0.96
CA LYS A 256 -4.77 -23.72 2.15
C LYS A 256 -5.45 -23.10 3.39
N THR A 257 -5.82 -21.84 3.33
CA THR A 257 -6.46 -21.13 4.43
C THR A 257 -7.88 -21.65 4.67
N ASP A 258 -8.25 -21.80 5.93
CA ASP A 258 -9.59 -22.22 6.33
C ASP A 258 -10.68 -21.27 5.79
N ASP A 259 -11.83 -21.83 5.42
CA ASP A 259 -12.94 -21.05 4.84
C ASP A 259 -13.49 -20.01 5.82
N THR A 260 -13.41 -20.25 7.14
CA THR A 260 -13.81 -19.28 8.17
C THR A 260 -12.88 -18.06 8.16
N VAL A 261 -11.58 -18.28 8.02
CA VAL A 261 -10.59 -17.20 7.93
C VAL A 261 -10.75 -16.42 6.62
N LYS A 262 -10.95 -17.13 5.51
CA LYS A 262 -11.24 -16.50 4.21
C LYS A 262 -12.48 -15.61 4.28
N ALA A 263 -13.58 -16.13 4.87
CA ALA A 263 -14.82 -15.38 5.00
C ALA A 263 -14.64 -14.11 5.85
N ALA A 264 -13.97 -14.22 7.00
CA ALA A 264 -13.71 -13.08 7.87
C ALA A 264 -12.88 -11.99 7.17
N ILE A 265 -11.83 -12.39 6.44
CA ILE A 265 -10.98 -11.45 5.67
C ILE A 265 -11.80 -10.81 4.55
N SER A 266 -12.58 -11.60 3.79
CA SER A 266 -13.36 -11.08 2.65
C SER A 266 -14.45 -10.10 3.10
N GLU A 267 -15.18 -10.39 4.18
CA GLU A 267 -16.21 -9.50 4.73
C GLU A 267 -15.60 -8.17 5.21
N ALA A 268 -14.53 -8.23 6.00
CA ALA A 268 -13.84 -7.03 6.46
C ALA A 268 -13.21 -6.25 5.30
N ALA A 269 -12.78 -6.90 4.21
CA ALA A 269 -12.22 -6.26 3.03
C ALA A 269 -13.29 -5.50 2.21
N GLU A 270 -14.51 -6.01 2.13
CA GLU A 270 -15.62 -5.27 1.52
C GLU A 270 -15.97 -4.02 2.34
N ASP A 271 -16.04 -4.14 3.66
CA ASP A 271 -16.27 -3.00 4.55
C ASP A 271 -15.14 -1.96 4.44
N LEU A 272 -13.89 -2.42 4.37
CA LEU A 272 -12.72 -1.57 4.16
C LEU A 272 -12.82 -0.81 2.83
N TRP A 273 -13.22 -1.49 1.74
CA TRP A 273 -13.43 -0.86 0.45
C TRP A 273 -14.49 0.24 0.52
N VAL A 274 -15.64 -0.04 1.12
CA VAL A 274 -16.73 0.94 1.28
C VAL A 274 -16.29 2.15 2.10
N ARG A 275 -15.49 1.95 3.15
CA ARG A 275 -14.98 3.04 3.99
C ARG A 275 -13.93 3.90 3.30
N THR A 276 -13.13 3.32 2.43
CA THR A 276 -12.03 4.03 1.76
C THR A 276 -12.42 4.61 0.41
N ASN A 277 -13.48 4.13 -0.23
CA ASN A 277 -13.98 4.61 -1.51
C ASN A 277 -14.91 5.84 -1.30
N GLN A 278 -14.35 6.97 -0.85
CA GLN A 278 -15.09 8.19 -0.48
C GLN A 278 -14.54 9.42 -1.23
N TYR A 279 -14.46 9.34 -2.56
CA TYR A 279 -13.69 10.27 -3.41
C TYR A 279 -14.04 11.75 -3.22
N GLU A 280 -15.33 12.11 -3.14
CA GLU A 280 -15.75 13.50 -2.94
C GLU A 280 -15.33 14.05 -1.57
N ALA A 281 -15.49 13.24 -0.51
CA ALA A 281 -15.06 13.63 0.83
C ALA A 281 -13.53 13.73 0.92
N ASP A 282 -12.80 12.88 0.19
CA ASP A 282 -11.35 12.91 0.12
C ASP A 282 -10.84 14.15 -0.59
N TYR A 283 -11.51 14.57 -1.66
CA TYR A 283 -11.17 15.82 -2.36
C TYR A 283 -11.34 17.04 -1.44
N GLN A 284 -12.39 17.08 -0.64
CA GLN A 284 -12.56 18.16 0.34
C GLN A 284 -11.43 18.12 1.40
N ARG A 285 -11.04 16.94 1.87
CA ARG A 285 -9.89 16.79 2.80
C ARG A 285 -8.56 17.24 2.19
N GLU A 286 -8.37 17.07 0.89
CA GLU A 286 -7.20 17.60 0.17
C GLU A 286 -7.17 19.13 0.22
N LEU A 287 -8.31 19.82 0.00
CA LEU A 287 -8.41 21.27 0.10
C LEU A 287 -8.16 21.77 1.53
N ASP A 288 -8.76 21.12 2.52
CA ASP A 288 -8.56 21.46 3.94
C ASP A 288 -7.09 21.27 4.38
N ALA A 289 -6.42 20.24 3.84
CA ALA A 289 -5.00 20.00 4.10
C ALA A 289 -4.11 21.08 3.47
N ARG A 290 -4.45 21.56 2.28
CA ARG A 290 -3.78 22.68 1.63
C ARG A 290 -3.83 23.94 2.51
N ASP A 291 -5.02 24.27 3.04
CA ASP A 291 -5.20 25.43 3.92
C ASP A 291 -4.35 25.30 5.20
N LYS A 292 -4.32 24.12 5.81
CA LYS A 292 -3.46 23.85 6.98
C LYS A 292 -1.96 23.99 6.68
N LEU A 293 -1.51 23.58 5.51
CA LEU A 293 -0.12 23.77 5.10
C LEU A 293 0.22 25.25 4.95
N VAL A 294 -0.72 26.06 4.43
CA VAL A 294 -0.56 27.53 4.35
C VAL A 294 -0.47 28.14 5.75
N GLU A 295 -1.33 27.74 6.69
CA GLU A 295 -1.26 28.16 8.10
C GLU A 295 0.08 27.80 8.76
N GLN A 296 0.73 26.72 8.32
CA GLN A 296 2.04 26.26 8.79
C GLN A 296 3.23 26.93 8.07
N GLY A 297 2.97 27.86 7.16
CA GLY A 297 3.99 28.68 6.54
C GLY A 297 4.39 28.27 5.13
N ILE A 298 3.71 27.30 4.52
CA ILE A 298 3.88 27.01 3.10
C ILE A 298 3.27 28.19 2.30
N VAL A 299 4.05 28.76 1.42
CA VAL A 299 3.57 29.75 0.46
C VAL A 299 2.96 29.01 -0.72
N TRP A 300 1.63 28.92 -0.73
CA TRP A 300 0.92 28.32 -1.86
C TRP A 300 0.86 29.34 -3.01
N GLY A 301 1.50 29.02 -4.11
CA GLY A 301 1.54 29.86 -5.30
C GLY A 301 0.30 29.69 -6.19
N GLU A 302 0.29 30.42 -7.30
CA GLU A 302 -0.66 30.16 -8.36
C GLU A 302 -0.48 28.75 -8.90
N ASP A 303 -1.56 28.10 -9.28
CA ASP A 303 -1.53 26.80 -9.92
C ASP A 303 -0.82 26.89 -11.29
N PHE A 304 -0.24 25.78 -11.75
CA PHE A 304 0.28 25.72 -13.10
C PHE A 304 -0.81 26.07 -14.11
N SER A 305 -0.44 26.75 -15.18
CA SER A 305 -1.38 27.15 -16.23
C SER A 305 -2.08 25.94 -16.87
N ASP A 306 -3.23 26.16 -17.49
CA ASP A 306 -3.90 25.11 -18.25
C ASP A 306 -3.02 24.57 -19.38
N GLU A 307 -2.18 25.43 -19.97
CA GLU A 307 -1.23 25.06 -21.00
C GLU A 307 -0.15 24.11 -20.45
N ASP A 308 0.47 24.44 -19.30
CA ASP A 308 1.45 23.59 -18.67
C ASP A 308 0.85 22.25 -18.21
N ARG A 309 -0.36 22.28 -17.66
CA ARG A 309 -1.09 21.05 -17.27
C ARG A 309 -1.39 20.18 -18.47
N GLN A 310 -1.86 20.78 -19.57
CA GLN A 310 -2.17 20.05 -20.79
C GLN A 310 -0.92 19.49 -21.45
N MET A 311 0.21 20.21 -21.40
CA MET A 311 1.51 19.74 -21.85
C MET A 311 1.94 18.49 -21.08
N PHE A 312 1.79 18.49 -19.76
CA PHE A 312 2.07 17.31 -18.92
C PHE A 312 1.14 16.13 -19.26
N VAL A 313 -0.19 16.35 -19.31
CA VAL A 313 -1.19 15.30 -19.61
C VAL A 313 -0.95 14.70 -21.00
N SER A 314 -0.62 15.51 -22.00
CA SER A 314 -0.31 15.01 -23.35
C SER A 314 0.94 14.11 -23.33
N SER A 315 2.00 14.55 -22.66
CA SER A 315 3.22 13.75 -22.48
C SER A 315 2.95 12.41 -21.80
N VAL A 316 2.20 12.42 -20.71
CA VAL A 316 1.83 11.19 -19.96
C VAL A 316 1.00 10.25 -20.84
N THR A 317 0.09 10.79 -21.65
CA THR A 317 -0.78 9.97 -22.53
C THR A 317 0.02 9.26 -23.62
N GLU A 318 1.00 9.94 -24.21
CA GLU A 318 1.92 9.34 -25.18
C GLU A 318 2.76 8.24 -24.54
N ILE A 319 3.36 8.53 -23.39
CA ILE A 319 4.19 7.60 -22.65
C ILE A 319 3.41 6.37 -22.18
N TRP A 320 2.12 6.50 -21.84
CA TRP A 320 1.30 5.35 -21.45
C TRP A 320 1.27 4.25 -22.50
N ALA A 321 1.13 4.63 -23.80
CA ALA A 321 1.17 3.67 -24.87
C ALA A 321 2.56 3.00 -24.98
N GLU A 322 3.63 3.79 -24.89
CA GLU A 322 5.01 3.30 -24.96
C GLU A 322 5.33 2.37 -23.79
N LEU A 323 4.94 2.73 -22.56
CA LEU A 323 5.14 1.91 -21.36
C LEU A 323 4.38 0.57 -21.43
N ALA A 324 3.16 0.57 -21.96
CA ALA A 324 2.40 -0.66 -22.13
C ALA A 324 3.04 -1.59 -23.17
N GLU A 325 3.50 -1.05 -24.31
CA GLU A 325 4.21 -1.82 -25.33
C GLU A 325 5.56 -2.37 -24.81
N GLU A 326 6.31 -1.54 -24.09
CA GLU A 326 7.60 -1.96 -23.49
C GLU A 326 7.44 -3.03 -22.42
N ALA A 327 6.39 -2.90 -21.58
CA ALA A 327 6.07 -3.90 -20.56
C ALA A 327 5.74 -5.26 -21.20
N GLY A 328 5.15 -5.25 -22.39
CA GLY A 328 4.80 -6.46 -23.13
C GLY A 328 3.73 -7.30 -22.44
N GLY A 329 3.67 -8.59 -22.76
CA GLY A 329 2.68 -9.49 -22.19
C GLY A 329 1.25 -8.98 -22.34
N ASN A 330 0.52 -8.87 -21.23
CA ASN A 330 -0.87 -8.40 -21.21
C ASN A 330 -1.00 -6.87 -21.13
N ALA A 331 0.09 -6.13 -20.91
CA ALA A 331 0.02 -4.69 -20.64
C ALA A 331 -0.66 -3.85 -21.75
N PRO A 332 -0.43 -4.08 -23.06
CA PRO A 332 -1.18 -3.38 -24.11
C PRO A 332 -2.69 -3.66 -24.03
N ALA A 333 -3.09 -4.91 -23.79
CA ALA A 333 -4.50 -5.28 -23.65
C ALA A 333 -5.13 -4.67 -22.39
N TYR A 334 -4.40 -4.58 -21.28
CA TYR A 334 -4.84 -3.92 -20.07
C TYR A 334 -5.09 -2.43 -20.30
N ARG A 335 -4.18 -1.75 -20.98
CA ARG A 335 -4.37 -0.36 -21.36
C ARG A 335 -5.65 -0.16 -22.18
N GLU A 336 -5.88 -0.99 -23.20
CA GLU A 336 -7.09 -0.90 -24.03
C GLU A 336 -8.37 -1.14 -23.21
N ARG A 337 -8.38 -2.09 -22.28
CA ARG A 337 -9.52 -2.32 -21.37
C ARG A 337 -9.81 -1.09 -20.50
N VAL A 338 -8.77 -0.41 -19.99
CA VAL A 338 -8.95 0.82 -19.20
C VAL A 338 -9.46 1.96 -20.10
N LEU A 339 -8.94 2.13 -21.32
CA LEU A 339 -9.45 3.12 -22.26
C LEU A 339 -10.91 2.88 -22.63
N GLU A 340 -11.31 1.64 -22.88
CA GLU A 340 -12.70 1.26 -23.13
C GLU A 340 -13.60 1.63 -21.96
N ALA A 341 -13.19 1.33 -20.73
CA ALA A 341 -13.92 1.71 -19.51
C ALA A 341 -14.08 3.24 -19.38
N LEU A 342 -13.09 4.01 -19.86
CA LEU A 342 -13.14 5.48 -19.92
C LEU A 342 -13.98 6.01 -21.10
N GLY A 343 -14.35 5.15 -22.06
CA GLY A 343 -15.07 5.54 -23.28
C GLY A 343 -14.16 6.21 -24.34
N ARG A 344 -12.89 5.81 -24.37
CA ARG A 344 -11.84 6.35 -25.27
C ARG A 344 -11.33 5.30 -26.23
#